data_3d330d4d5fdd9b3173901ea61b25a60a
#
_entry.id   3d330d4d5fdd9b3173901ea61b25a60a
#
_cell.length_a   1.000
_cell.length_b   1.000
_cell.length_c   1.000
_cell.angle_alpha   90.00
_cell.angle_beta   90.00
_cell.angle_gamma   90.00
#
_symmetry.space_group_name_H-M   'P 1'
#
loop_
_entity.id
_entity.type
_entity.pdbx_description
1 polymer ?
#
loop_
_entity_poly.entity_id
_entity_poly.type
_entity_poly.pdbx_seq_one_letter_code
_entity_poly.pdbx_strand_id
1 'polypeptide(L)'
;YKTSFRTNVFLSRDYPQEFKSENNGKIYAVGDNTESNSADSLSSIVLEKTGGGFSFSRPLNGGDPFKDSKWRVLAGMNFKKVKMIDSDGNKKPYGDRTPTTGNINEIICIGYTATDGSCPAENTLVSVIGSASRNNLNNPINPTSGNKLTLGSEQFISMGNDSPTFNRLRATYAYFIPTKLINLTKGCKSSKVVNSDCPQTIGLEFKAGTIFGDLPPYEAFCMGGSSSVRGWSSCDLSVSKSFVEGTAEYRFPVWRMISGALFADFGSDLGSQDDVPGKPGKLLQKSG
;
A
#
# COMPACT_ATOMS: atom_id res chain seq x y z
N TYR A 1 -7.36 -30.62 -11.19
CA TYR A 1 -6.74 -29.36 -10.74
C TYR A 1 -7.84 -28.42 -10.24
N LYS A 2 -7.82 -28.07 -8.93
CA LYS A 2 -8.82 -27.15 -8.38
C LYS A 2 -8.41 -25.69 -8.65
N THR A 3 -9.19 -25.00 -9.46
CA THR A 3 -9.10 -23.56 -9.65
C THR A 3 -10.03 -22.88 -8.68
N SER A 4 -9.55 -21.89 -7.93
CA SER A 4 -10.41 -21.05 -7.09
C SER A 4 -10.84 -19.82 -7.86
N PHE A 5 -12.11 -19.47 -7.72
CA PHE A 5 -12.70 -18.23 -8.24
C PHE A 5 -13.05 -17.32 -7.06
N ARG A 6 -12.75 -16.06 -7.18
CA ARG A 6 -13.08 -15.04 -6.18
C ARG A 6 -13.66 -13.82 -6.88
N THR A 7 -14.71 -13.27 -6.30
CA THR A 7 -15.26 -11.96 -6.65
C THR A 7 -15.20 -11.04 -5.45
N ASN A 8 -15.11 -9.76 -5.69
CA ASN A 8 -15.19 -8.71 -4.68
C ASN A 8 -15.97 -7.51 -5.22
N VAL A 9 -16.70 -6.85 -4.34
CA VAL A 9 -17.30 -5.53 -4.55
C VAL A 9 -16.94 -4.68 -3.35
N PHE A 10 -16.62 -3.43 -3.56
CA PHE A 10 -16.26 -2.52 -2.48
C PHE A 10 -16.79 -1.10 -2.72
N LEU A 11 -17.05 -0.44 -1.62
CA LEU A 11 -17.26 0.99 -1.51
C LEU A 11 -16.42 1.47 -0.34
N SER A 12 -15.54 2.42 -0.56
CA SER A 12 -14.76 3.06 0.51
C SER A 12 -14.77 4.57 0.35
N ARG A 13 -14.63 5.27 1.48
CA ARG A 13 -14.41 6.70 1.56
C ARG A 13 -13.18 6.92 2.41
N ASP A 14 -12.14 7.40 1.78
CA ASP A 14 -10.84 7.57 2.41
C ASP A 14 -10.44 9.04 2.40
N TYR A 15 -9.95 9.54 3.53
CA TYR A 15 -9.20 10.79 3.52
C TYR A 15 -7.83 10.51 2.90
N PRO A 16 -7.45 11.23 1.82
CA PRO A 16 -6.18 10.97 1.15
C PRO A 16 -5.02 11.29 2.09
N GLN A 17 -4.46 10.25 2.69
CA GLN A 17 -3.29 10.36 3.57
C GLN A 17 -2.04 10.78 2.79
N GLU A 18 -2.03 10.49 1.50
CA GLU A 18 -0.98 10.80 0.53
C GLU A 18 -0.78 12.30 0.34
N PHE A 19 -1.75 13.12 0.75
CA PHE A 19 -1.81 14.56 0.45
C PHE A 19 -1.99 15.43 1.70
N LYS A 20 -1.32 15.11 2.77
CA LYS A 20 -1.30 15.96 3.96
C LYS A 20 -0.38 17.16 3.74
N SER A 21 -0.92 18.37 3.85
CA SER A 21 -0.11 19.60 3.87
C SER A 21 0.72 19.70 5.16
N GLU A 22 1.96 20.22 5.05
CA GLU A 22 2.85 20.46 6.21
C GLU A 22 2.23 21.34 7.31
N ASN A 23 1.29 22.22 6.96
CA ASN A 23 0.79 23.26 7.85
C ASN A 23 -0.48 22.92 8.63
N ASN A 24 -1.11 21.77 8.47
CA ASN A 24 -2.19 21.23 9.30
C ASN A 24 -2.72 19.88 8.79
N GLY A 25 -2.09 19.27 7.81
CA GLY A 25 -2.50 17.96 7.30
C GLY A 25 -3.84 17.96 6.55
N LYS A 26 -4.33 19.13 6.10
CA LYS A 26 -5.62 19.26 5.42
C LYS A 26 -5.42 19.69 3.97
N ILE A 27 -6.09 19.01 3.06
CA ILE A 27 -6.19 19.34 1.63
C ILE A 27 -7.57 19.91 1.40
N TYR A 28 -7.65 20.94 0.57
CA TYR A 28 -8.85 21.73 0.38
C TYR A 28 -9.43 21.59 -1.02
N ALA A 29 -10.76 21.61 -1.13
CA ALA A 29 -11.44 21.62 -2.42
C ALA A 29 -11.21 22.93 -3.17
N VAL A 30 -10.95 22.85 -4.48
CA VAL A 30 -10.82 24.02 -5.35
C VAL A 30 -12.17 24.72 -5.47
N GLY A 31 -12.19 26.03 -5.30
CA GLY A 31 -13.40 26.87 -5.43
C GLY A 31 -14.22 27.05 -4.16
N ASP A 32 -13.75 26.57 -3.04
CA ASP A 32 -14.31 26.94 -1.73
C ASP A 32 -13.88 28.36 -1.37
N ASN A 33 -14.63 29.35 -1.89
CA ASN A 33 -14.45 30.78 -1.63
C ASN A 33 -15.06 31.17 -0.29
N THR A 34 -14.73 30.49 0.78
CA THR A 34 -15.12 30.98 2.10
C THR A 34 -14.19 32.12 2.52
N GLU A 35 -14.68 33.34 2.43
CA GLU A 35 -14.03 34.56 2.97
C GLU A 35 -13.88 34.53 4.51
N SER A 36 -14.17 33.41 5.16
CA SER A 36 -14.00 33.30 6.60
C SER A 36 -12.57 32.90 6.95
N ASN A 37 -11.90 33.78 7.69
CA ASN A 37 -10.57 33.62 8.27
C ASN A 37 -10.45 32.53 9.34
N SER A 38 -11.41 31.61 9.44
CA SER A 38 -11.36 30.47 10.35
C SER A 38 -10.99 29.21 9.61
N ALA A 39 -9.84 28.64 9.97
CA ALA A 39 -9.31 27.39 9.43
C ALA A 39 -10.28 26.18 9.56
N ASP A 40 -11.38 26.33 10.28
CA ASP A 40 -12.36 25.27 10.55
C ASP A 40 -13.50 25.16 9.52
N SER A 41 -13.62 26.11 8.59
CA SER A 41 -14.73 26.14 7.61
C SER A 41 -14.37 25.60 6.23
N LEU A 42 -13.16 25.09 6.04
CA LEU A 42 -12.70 24.54 4.76
C LEU A 42 -13.09 23.08 4.65
N SER A 43 -13.84 22.72 3.61
CA SER A 43 -14.26 21.34 3.39
C SER A 43 -13.07 20.45 3.07
N SER A 44 -12.89 19.41 3.87
CA SER A 44 -11.88 18.38 3.63
C SER A 44 -12.29 17.52 2.45
N ILE A 45 -11.32 17.14 1.61
CA ILE A 45 -11.56 16.25 0.49
C ILE A 45 -11.60 14.80 0.94
N VAL A 46 -12.53 14.06 0.36
CA VAL A 46 -12.69 12.63 0.53
C VAL A 46 -12.54 11.95 -0.85
N LEU A 47 -11.75 10.90 -0.90
CA LEU A 47 -11.72 9.99 -2.04
C LEU A 47 -12.80 8.93 -1.86
N GLU A 48 -13.83 8.97 -2.68
CA GLU A 48 -14.82 7.91 -2.76
C GLU A 48 -14.39 6.90 -3.83
N LYS A 49 -14.16 5.66 -3.43
CA LYS A 49 -13.73 4.57 -4.30
C LYS A 49 -14.83 3.52 -4.35
N THR A 50 -15.37 3.27 -5.52
CA THR A 50 -16.38 2.22 -5.77
C THR A 50 -15.85 1.28 -6.81
N GLY A 51 -16.04 -0.01 -6.63
CA GLY A 51 -15.55 -0.95 -7.62
C GLY A 51 -15.82 -2.39 -7.29
N GLY A 52 -15.27 -3.24 -8.12
CA GLY A 52 -15.33 -4.68 -7.95
C GLY A 52 -14.42 -5.39 -8.93
N GLY A 53 -14.32 -6.69 -8.76
CA GLY A 53 -13.48 -7.48 -9.64
C GLY A 53 -13.69 -8.96 -9.47
N PHE A 54 -13.00 -9.70 -10.29
CA PHE A 54 -12.95 -11.15 -10.18
C PHE A 54 -11.53 -11.65 -10.45
N SER A 55 -11.19 -12.80 -9.88
CA SER A 55 -9.92 -13.45 -10.11
C SER A 55 -10.03 -14.96 -10.06
N PHE A 56 -9.19 -15.60 -10.84
CA PHE A 56 -8.97 -17.04 -10.86
C PHE A 56 -7.58 -17.32 -10.31
N SER A 57 -7.46 -18.29 -9.43
CA SER A 57 -6.18 -18.72 -8.90
C SER A 57 -6.04 -20.22 -9.02
N ARG A 58 -4.86 -20.66 -9.49
CA ARG A 58 -4.56 -22.07 -9.74
C ARG A 58 -3.17 -22.47 -9.22
N PRO A 59 -3.05 -23.62 -8.53
CA PRO A 59 -1.75 -24.21 -8.24
C PRO A 59 -1.12 -24.76 -9.54
N LEU A 60 0.20 -24.56 -9.72
CA LEU A 60 0.89 -25.03 -10.94
C LEU A 60 1.35 -26.49 -10.86
N ASN A 61 1.70 -26.99 -9.69
CA ASN A 61 2.40 -28.26 -9.53
C ASN A 61 1.50 -29.46 -9.26
N GLY A 62 0.17 -29.35 -9.43
CA GLY A 62 -0.76 -30.42 -9.04
C GLY A 62 -0.70 -30.70 -7.52
N GLY A 63 -1.71 -31.33 -6.96
CA GLY A 63 -1.79 -31.57 -5.54
C GLY A 63 -2.91 -30.78 -4.87
N ASP A 64 -3.02 -30.87 -3.56
CA ASP A 64 -4.00 -30.12 -2.80
C ASP A 64 -3.65 -28.62 -2.87
N PRO A 65 -4.55 -27.75 -3.39
CA PRO A 65 -4.31 -26.32 -3.49
C PRO A 65 -4.04 -25.63 -2.15
N PHE A 66 -4.33 -26.32 -1.04
CA PHE A 66 -4.11 -25.79 0.30
C PHE A 66 -2.88 -26.36 1.01
N LYS A 67 -2.35 -27.52 0.58
CA LYS A 67 -1.26 -28.22 1.28
C LYS A 67 0.01 -28.37 0.47
N ASP A 68 -0.07 -28.73 -0.80
CA ASP A 68 1.09 -29.27 -1.53
C ASP A 68 1.60 -28.38 -2.69
N SER A 69 0.91 -27.29 -2.98
CA SER A 69 1.28 -26.46 -4.10
C SER A 69 2.28 -25.39 -3.71
N LYS A 70 3.55 -25.61 -4.07
CA LYS A 70 4.61 -24.61 -3.87
C LYS A 70 4.41 -23.35 -4.70
N TRP A 71 3.89 -23.49 -5.94
CA TRP A 71 3.62 -22.38 -6.84
C TRP A 71 2.13 -22.19 -7.10
N ARG A 72 1.68 -20.96 -7.05
CA ARG A 72 0.32 -20.54 -7.39
C ARG A 72 0.37 -19.33 -8.32
N VAL A 73 -0.46 -19.36 -9.35
CA VAL A 73 -0.70 -18.20 -10.22
C VAL A 73 -2.12 -17.68 -10.03
N LEU A 74 -2.28 -16.39 -10.22
CA LEU A 74 -3.55 -15.70 -10.21
C LEU A 74 -3.64 -14.80 -11.43
N ALA A 75 -4.81 -14.77 -12.06
CA ALA A 75 -5.17 -13.80 -13.08
C ALA A 75 -6.57 -13.24 -12.76
N GLY A 76 -6.78 -11.97 -13.00
CA GLY A 76 -8.04 -11.32 -12.69
C GLY A 76 -8.22 -9.98 -13.36
N MET A 77 -9.39 -9.40 -13.17
CA MET A 77 -9.72 -8.04 -13.62
C MET A 77 -10.39 -7.28 -12.48
N ASN A 78 -10.07 -6.00 -12.37
CA ASN A 78 -10.74 -5.06 -11.48
C ASN A 78 -11.30 -3.89 -12.27
N PHE A 79 -12.41 -3.40 -11.78
CA PHE A 79 -13.03 -2.15 -12.17
C PHE A 79 -13.13 -1.26 -10.94
N LYS A 80 -12.63 -0.03 -11.03
CA LYS A 80 -12.63 0.92 -9.93
C LYS A 80 -12.97 2.32 -10.44
N LYS A 81 -13.96 2.94 -9.82
CA LYS A 81 -14.30 4.35 -10.00
C LYS A 81 -13.83 5.12 -8.78
N VAL A 82 -13.04 6.16 -9.00
CA VAL A 82 -12.51 7.05 -7.96
C VAL A 82 -13.08 8.44 -8.19
N LYS A 83 -13.65 9.03 -7.14
CA LYS A 83 -14.18 10.40 -7.17
C LYS A 83 -13.57 11.20 -6.04
N MET A 84 -13.24 12.44 -6.32
CA MET A 84 -12.99 13.43 -5.29
C MET A 84 -14.28 14.19 -4.98
N ILE A 85 -14.63 14.21 -3.71
CA ILE A 85 -15.82 14.90 -3.21
C ILE A 85 -15.44 15.79 -2.02
N ASP A 86 -16.14 16.91 -1.89
CA ASP A 86 -16.09 17.75 -0.72
C ASP A 86 -16.95 17.19 0.44
N SER A 87 -17.02 17.90 1.57
CA SER A 87 -17.86 17.52 2.71
C SER A 87 -19.35 17.42 2.36
N ASP A 88 -19.82 18.16 1.37
CA ASP A 88 -21.20 18.19 0.92
C ASP A 88 -21.51 17.13 -0.14
N GLY A 89 -20.50 16.37 -0.57
CA GLY A 89 -20.61 15.31 -1.56
C GLY A 89 -20.53 15.78 -3.02
N ASN A 90 -20.16 17.04 -3.26
CA ASN A 90 -19.98 17.56 -4.60
C ASN A 90 -18.62 17.14 -5.16
N LYS A 91 -18.57 16.83 -6.44
CA LYS A 91 -17.30 16.53 -7.12
C LYS A 91 -16.48 17.79 -7.30
N LYS A 92 -15.30 17.82 -6.72
CA LYS A 92 -14.37 18.94 -6.86
C LYS A 92 -12.92 18.44 -6.97
N PRO A 93 -12.09 19.04 -7.83
CA PRO A 93 -10.64 18.87 -7.74
C PRO A 93 -10.14 19.48 -6.44
N TYR A 94 -8.92 19.15 -6.04
CA TYR A 94 -8.32 19.66 -4.81
C TYR A 94 -6.99 20.38 -5.09
N GLY A 95 -6.57 21.19 -4.12
CA GLY A 95 -5.33 21.90 -4.19
C GLY A 95 -4.80 22.24 -2.80
N ASP A 96 -3.54 22.65 -2.75
CA ASP A 96 -2.91 23.16 -1.54
C ASP A 96 -3.17 24.66 -1.40
N ARG A 97 -3.57 25.10 -0.19
CA ARG A 97 -3.71 26.51 0.12
C ARG A 97 -2.56 27.01 0.99
N THR A 98 -1.96 28.12 0.63
CA THR A 98 -1.04 28.78 1.52
C THR A 98 -1.78 29.35 2.72
N PRO A 99 -1.28 29.13 3.96
CA PRO A 99 -1.88 29.67 5.18
C PRO A 99 -1.97 31.21 5.24
N THR A 100 -1.09 31.89 4.47
CA THR A 100 -0.95 33.35 4.52
C THR A 100 -1.80 34.09 3.50
N THR A 101 -2.15 33.50 2.39
CA THR A 101 -2.85 34.22 1.28
C THR A 101 -4.20 33.62 0.94
N GLY A 102 -4.51 32.41 1.42
CA GLY A 102 -5.74 31.68 1.08
C GLY A 102 -5.79 31.23 -0.39
N ASN A 103 -4.75 31.53 -1.19
CA ASN A 103 -4.68 31.16 -2.59
C ASN A 103 -4.30 29.69 -2.74
N ILE A 104 -4.89 29.03 -3.75
CA ILE A 104 -4.54 27.67 -4.12
C ILE A 104 -3.23 27.72 -4.91
N ASN A 105 -2.16 27.14 -4.35
CA ASN A 105 -0.85 27.14 -4.96
C ASN A 105 -0.69 26.09 -6.05
N GLU A 106 -1.30 24.96 -5.88
CA GLU A 106 -1.17 23.82 -6.78
C GLU A 106 -2.50 23.06 -6.86
N ILE A 107 -3.04 22.89 -8.05
CA ILE A 107 -4.26 22.09 -8.28
C ILE A 107 -3.80 20.68 -8.58
N ILE A 108 -4.28 19.74 -7.78
CA ILE A 108 -3.97 18.33 -7.96
C ILE A 108 -5.16 17.67 -8.65
N CYS A 109 -4.94 17.19 -9.86
CA CYS A 109 -5.95 16.50 -10.65
C CYS A 109 -5.92 15.00 -10.36
N ILE A 110 -7.07 14.39 -10.26
CA ILE A 110 -7.20 12.92 -10.09
C ILE A 110 -6.67 12.17 -11.32
N GLY A 111 -6.77 12.75 -12.49
CA GLY A 111 -6.35 12.17 -13.75
C GLY A 111 -5.42 13.09 -14.50
N TYR A 112 -5.25 12.78 -15.77
CA TYR A 112 -4.58 13.65 -16.70
C TYR A 112 -5.30 14.99 -16.78
N THR A 113 -4.54 16.06 -16.82
CA THR A 113 -5.07 17.33 -17.25
C THR A 113 -5.57 17.12 -18.67
N ALA A 114 -6.87 17.27 -18.88
CA ALA A 114 -7.44 17.18 -20.22
C ALA A 114 -6.74 18.21 -21.14
N THR A 115 -6.70 17.96 -22.43
CA THR A 115 -6.07 18.86 -23.41
C THR A 115 -6.64 20.27 -23.41
N ASP A 116 -7.83 20.46 -22.81
CA ASP A 116 -8.49 21.75 -22.60
C ASP A 116 -8.09 22.44 -21.28
N GLY A 117 -7.18 21.85 -20.49
CA GLY A 117 -6.76 22.35 -19.17
C GLY A 117 -7.73 22.05 -18.04
N SER A 118 -8.79 21.26 -18.27
CA SER A 118 -9.71 20.87 -17.22
C SER A 118 -9.07 19.86 -16.25
N CYS A 119 -9.48 19.91 -14.98
CA CYS A 119 -9.01 19.03 -13.94
C CYS A 119 -10.15 18.10 -13.50
N PRO A 120 -10.23 16.86 -14.00
CA PRO A 120 -11.32 15.96 -13.67
C PRO A 120 -11.26 15.54 -12.20
N ALA A 121 -12.43 15.53 -11.55
CA ALA A 121 -12.62 15.08 -10.18
C ALA A 121 -13.05 13.60 -10.08
N GLU A 122 -13.01 12.87 -11.18
CA GLU A 122 -13.45 11.48 -11.27
C GLU A 122 -12.61 10.72 -12.28
N ASN A 123 -12.24 9.48 -11.90
CA ASN A 123 -11.55 8.53 -12.78
C ASN A 123 -12.22 7.18 -12.79
N THR A 124 -12.24 6.54 -13.95
CA THR A 124 -12.64 5.14 -14.11
C THR A 124 -11.40 4.32 -14.50
N LEU A 125 -11.03 3.39 -13.65
CA LEU A 125 -9.87 2.53 -13.84
C LEU A 125 -10.32 1.09 -14.08
N VAL A 126 -9.84 0.50 -15.14
CA VAL A 126 -9.96 -0.94 -15.39
C VAL A 126 -8.56 -1.52 -15.33
N SER A 127 -8.37 -2.60 -14.59
CA SER A 127 -7.07 -3.25 -14.52
C SER A 127 -7.13 -4.74 -14.77
N VAL A 128 -6.05 -5.26 -15.37
CA VAL A 128 -5.77 -6.69 -15.47
C VAL A 128 -4.67 -7.01 -14.47
N ILE A 129 -4.93 -8.01 -13.62
CA ILE A 129 -4.02 -8.43 -12.55
C ILE A 129 -3.43 -9.78 -12.91
N GLY A 130 -2.12 -9.89 -12.77
CA GLY A 130 -1.38 -11.14 -12.81
C GLY A 130 -0.51 -11.28 -11.57
N SER A 131 -0.49 -12.44 -10.93
CA SER A 131 0.48 -12.71 -9.89
C SER A 131 0.95 -14.15 -9.87
N ALA A 132 2.19 -14.35 -9.41
CA ALA A 132 2.78 -15.65 -9.14
C ALA A 132 3.32 -15.66 -7.70
N SER A 133 2.99 -16.70 -6.97
CA SER A 133 3.49 -16.87 -5.60
C SER A 133 4.04 -18.25 -5.37
N ARG A 134 5.14 -18.32 -4.61
CA ARG A 134 5.76 -19.55 -4.13
C ARG A 134 5.76 -19.53 -2.61
N ASN A 135 5.24 -20.59 -2.00
CA ASN A 135 5.18 -20.73 -0.56
C ASN A 135 5.83 -22.04 -0.12
N ASN A 136 6.93 -21.94 0.62
CA ASN A 136 7.66 -23.05 1.21
C ASN A 136 7.77 -22.90 2.75
N LEU A 137 6.84 -22.18 3.37
CA LEU A 137 6.82 -21.99 4.82
C LEU A 137 6.40 -23.29 5.51
N ASN A 138 7.05 -23.62 6.63
CA ASN A 138 6.67 -24.76 7.48
C ASN A 138 5.29 -24.56 8.13
N ASN A 139 4.90 -23.34 8.42
CA ASN A 139 3.60 -22.97 8.96
C ASN A 139 3.13 -21.65 8.31
N PRO A 140 1.92 -21.59 7.73
CA PRO A 140 1.43 -20.37 7.07
C PRO A 140 1.05 -19.24 8.03
N ILE A 141 0.74 -19.55 9.30
CA ILE A 141 0.28 -18.58 10.30
C ILE A 141 1.45 -18.06 11.14
N ASN A 142 2.27 -18.97 11.64
CA ASN A 142 3.44 -18.63 12.46
C ASN A 142 4.69 -19.35 11.93
N PRO A 143 5.26 -18.86 10.83
CA PRO A 143 6.42 -19.50 10.21
C PRO A 143 7.66 -19.36 11.10
N THR A 144 8.36 -20.46 11.27
CA THR A 144 9.69 -20.50 11.90
C THR A 144 10.79 -20.90 10.93
N SER A 145 10.44 -21.43 9.77
CA SER A 145 11.40 -21.78 8.71
C SER A 145 10.77 -21.74 7.32
N GLY A 146 11.61 -21.56 6.31
CA GLY A 146 11.21 -21.56 4.92
C GLY A 146 11.15 -20.18 4.30
N ASN A 147 10.58 -20.10 3.10
CA ASN A 147 10.49 -18.85 2.37
C ASN A 147 9.18 -18.71 1.59
N LYS A 148 8.85 -17.45 1.29
CA LYS A 148 7.71 -17.07 0.46
C LYS A 148 8.14 -15.98 -0.52
N LEU A 149 7.82 -16.18 -1.80
CA LEU A 149 7.98 -15.18 -2.85
C LEU A 149 6.61 -14.85 -3.44
N THR A 150 6.35 -13.57 -3.63
CA THR A 150 5.16 -13.11 -4.36
C THR A 150 5.58 -12.05 -5.37
N LEU A 151 5.21 -12.25 -6.62
CA LEU A 151 5.39 -11.30 -7.70
C LEU A 151 4.01 -10.92 -8.23
N GLY A 152 3.77 -9.65 -8.45
CA GLY A 152 2.51 -9.13 -8.95
C GLY A 152 2.71 -8.06 -10.00
N SER A 153 1.85 -8.08 -11.00
CA SER A 153 1.72 -7.04 -12.01
C SER A 153 0.26 -6.68 -12.16
N GLU A 154 -0.03 -5.39 -12.19
CA GLU A 154 -1.36 -4.87 -12.43
C GLU A 154 -1.28 -3.82 -13.54
N GLN A 155 -1.87 -4.13 -14.69
CA GLN A 155 -1.94 -3.23 -15.83
C GLN A 155 -3.26 -2.49 -15.79
N PHE A 156 -3.19 -1.18 -15.62
CA PHE A 156 -4.32 -0.27 -15.75
C PHE A 156 -4.46 0.17 -17.19
N ILE A 157 -5.69 0.12 -17.70
CA ILE A 157 -6.04 0.40 -19.08
C ILE A 157 -6.96 1.62 -19.09
N SER A 158 -6.66 2.58 -19.94
CA SER A 158 -7.50 3.77 -20.13
C SER A 158 -8.90 3.38 -20.62
N MET A 159 -9.91 3.94 -19.96
CA MET A 159 -11.32 3.84 -20.37
C MET A 159 -11.88 5.26 -20.57
N GLY A 160 -11.57 5.86 -21.72
CA GLY A 160 -11.93 7.23 -22.07
C GLY A 160 -10.69 8.16 -22.11
N ASN A 161 -10.93 9.42 -22.52
CA ASN A 161 -9.84 10.37 -22.81
C ASN A 161 -9.05 10.82 -21.56
N ASP A 162 -9.64 10.70 -20.35
CA ASP A 162 -9.08 11.24 -19.11
C ASP A 162 -8.62 10.17 -18.12
N SER A 163 -8.59 8.92 -18.53
CA SER A 163 -8.17 7.82 -17.63
C SER A 163 -6.71 7.47 -17.84
N PRO A 164 -5.91 7.36 -16.77
CA PRO A 164 -4.48 7.09 -16.88
C PRO A 164 -4.21 5.64 -17.28
N THR A 165 -3.12 5.44 -18.02
CA THR A 165 -2.61 4.11 -18.38
C THR A 165 -1.27 3.88 -17.70
N PHE A 166 -1.19 2.90 -16.81
CA PHE A 166 0.04 2.58 -16.10
C PHE A 166 0.09 1.12 -15.72
N ASN A 167 1.32 0.65 -15.45
CA ASN A 167 1.57 -0.69 -14.93
C ASN A 167 2.20 -0.58 -13.55
N ARG A 168 1.69 -1.34 -12.59
CA ARG A 168 2.20 -1.42 -11.23
C ARG A 168 2.79 -2.79 -10.96
N LEU A 169 4.11 -2.84 -10.74
CA LEU A 169 4.83 -4.04 -10.35
C LEU A 169 5.08 -4.05 -8.85
N ARG A 170 4.97 -5.23 -8.24
CA ARG A 170 5.29 -5.47 -6.84
C ARG A 170 5.98 -6.80 -6.67
N ALA A 171 6.98 -6.84 -5.80
CA ALA A 171 7.65 -8.06 -5.37
C ALA A 171 7.75 -8.08 -3.85
N THR A 172 7.49 -9.25 -3.26
CA THR A 172 7.68 -9.49 -1.82
C THR A 172 8.39 -10.80 -1.64
N TYR A 173 9.48 -10.79 -0.87
CA TYR A 173 10.22 -11.99 -0.48
C TYR A 173 10.35 -12.05 1.03
N ALA A 174 9.92 -13.14 1.64
CA ALA A 174 10.09 -13.40 3.06
C ALA A 174 10.88 -14.69 3.27
N TYR A 175 11.82 -14.67 4.22
CA TYR A 175 12.65 -15.80 4.59
C TYR A 175 12.72 -15.95 6.11
N PHE A 176 12.49 -17.15 6.61
CA PHE A 176 12.48 -17.46 8.03
C PHE A 176 13.56 -18.48 8.36
N ILE A 177 14.40 -18.12 9.33
CA ILE A 177 15.55 -18.90 9.78
C ILE A 177 15.29 -19.33 11.23
N PRO A 178 15.12 -20.63 11.51
CA PRO A 178 14.99 -21.11 12.87
C PRO A 178 16.27 -20.78 13.67
N THR A 179 16.16 -19.90 14.64
CA THR A 179 17.32 -19.39 15.37
C THR A 179 16.99 -19.28 16.85
N LYS A 180 17.72 -20.02 17.68
CA LYS A 180 17.50 -20.02 19.12
C LYS A 180 18.58 -19.19 19.82
N LEU A 181 18.21 -18.01 20.32
CA LEU A 181 19.11 -17.11 21.05
C LEU A 181 18.72 -16.95 22.52
N ILE A 182 17.44 -17.05 22.87
CA ILE A 182 16.89 -16.71 24.18
C ILE A 182 16.22 -17.93 24.83
N ASN A 183 16.44 -18.12 26.13
CA ASN A 183 15.92 -19.26 26.91
C ASN A 183 15.04 -18.79 28.08
N LEU A 184 13.93 -18.08 27.79
CA LEU A 184 13.04 -17.56 28.82
C LEU A 184 12.06 -18.60 29.33
N THR A 185 11.47 -19.41 28.46
CA THR A 185 10.46 -20.42 28.80
C THR A 185 11.09 -21.74 29.23
N LYS A 186 10.34 -22.57 29.99
CA LYS A 186 10.77 -23.94 30.35
C LYS A 186 11.02 -24.80 29.12
N GLY A 187 10.18 -24.70 28.10
CA GLY A 187 10.35 -25.41 26.83
C GLY A 187 11.64 -25.04 26.12
N CYS A 188 12.01 -23.75 26.10
CA CYS A 188 13.29 -23.31 25.53
C CYS A 188 14.51 -23.72 26.37
N LYS A 189 14.38 -23.81 27.68
CA LYS A 189 15.47 -24.28 28.54
C LYS A 189 15.79 -25.76 28.35
N SER A 190 14.77 -26.59 28.15
CA SER A 190 14.89 -28.04 27.95
C SER A 190 15.25 -28.44 26.52
N SER A 191 14.90 -27.64 25.52
CA SER A 191 15.14 -27.93 24.11
C SER A 191 16.50 -27.41 23.66
N LYS A 192 17.26 -28.21 22.90
CA LYS A 192 18.52 -27.75 22.25
C LYS A 192 18.29 -27.10 20.90
N VAL A 193 17.13 -27.32 20.28
CA VAL A 193 16.77 -26.85 18.92
C VAL A 193 15.43 -26.11 18.93
N VAL A 194 15.17 -25.38 17.88
CA VAL A 194 13.87 -24.74 17.65
C VAL A 194 12.84 -25.84 17.36
N ASN A 195 11.74 -25.85 18.12
CA ASN A 195 10.63 -26.79 17.97
C ASN A 195 9.31 -26.13 18.41
N SER A 196 8.22 -26.91 18.50
CA SER A 196 6.90 -26.44 18.96
C SER A 196 6.91 -25.82 20.36
N ASP A 197 7.78 -26.31 21.25
CA ASP A 197 7.88 -25.85 22.64
C ASP A 197 8.78 -24.61 22.78
N CYS A 198 9.63 -24.37 21.80
CA CYS A 198 10.52 -23.22 21.69
C CYS A 198 10.55 -22.66 20.26
N PRO A 199 9.45 -22.05 19.80
CA PRO A 199 9.37 -21.48 18.46
C PRO A 199 10.10 -20.13 18.42
N GLN A 200 11.35 -20.14 17.94
CA GLN A 200 12.13 -18.91 17.74
C GLN A 200 12.59 -18.82 16.29
N THR A 201 12.60 -17.61 15.75
CA THR A 201 12.98 -17.40 14.36
C THR A 201 13.47 -15.99 14.10
N ILE A 202 14.40 -15.86 13.18
CA ILE A 202 14.70 -14.60 12.50
C ILE A 202 13.91 -14.61 11.20
N GLY A 203 12.98 -13.65 11.06
CA GLY A 203 12.25 -13.36 9.82
C GLY A 203 12.89 -12.19 9.11
N LEU A 204 13.15 -12.35 7.82
CA LEU A 204 13.60 -11.29 6.92
C LEU A 204 12.52 -11.10 5.85
N GLU A 205 12.07 -9.86 5.65
CA GLU A 205 11.13 -9.53 4.58
C GLU A 205 11.66 -8.38 3.74
N PHE A 206 11.57 -8.54 2.42
CA PHE A 206 11.89 -7.50 1.45
C PHE A 206 10.69 -7.26 0.57
N LYS A 207 10.35 -5.98 0.37
CA LYS A 207 9.30 -5.53 -0.53
C LYS A 207 9.88 -4.51 -1.48
N ALA A 208 9.47 -4.57 -2.73
CA ALA A 208 9.82 -3.59 -3.74
C ALA A 208 8.64 -3.39 -4.68
N GLY A 209 8.52 -2.19 -5.22
CA GLY A 209 7.52 -1.89 -6.23
C GLY A 209 7.92 -0.72 -7.10
N THR A 210 7.35 -0.68 -8.29
CA THR A 210 7.52 0.44 -9.21
C THR A 210 6.29 0.58 -10.11
N ILE A 211 6.03 1.79 -10.56
CA ILE A 211 4.93 2.13 -11.46
C ILE A 211 5.51 2.72 -12.73
N PHE A 212 5.06 2.24 -13.88
CA PHE A 212 5.42 2.72 -15.20
C PHE A 212 4.20 3.32 -15.87
N GLY A 213 4.37 4.46 -16.54
CA GLY A 213 3.29 5.16 -17.22
C GLY A 213 2.71 6.30 -16.36
N ASP A 214 1.44 6.59 -16.59
CA ASP A 214 0.75 7.78 -16.12
C ASP A 214 0.20 7.56 -14.72
N LEU A 215 0.98 7.90 -13.70
CA LEU A 215 0.65 7.65 -12.32
C LEU A 215 -0.37 8.67 -11.77
N PRO A 216 -1.62 8.27 -11.46
CA PRO A 216 -2.49 9.12 -10.66
C PRO A 216 -1.99 9.15 -9.21
N PRO A 217 -1.99 10.33 -8.56
CA PRO A 217 -1.38 10.49 -7.23
C PRO A 217 -1.90 9.51 -6.17
N TYR A 218 -3.20 9.21 -6.18
CA TYR A 218 -3.85 8.29 -5.24
C TYR A 218 -3.52 6.79 -5.45
N GLU A 219 -2.75 6.45 -6.47
CA GLU A 219 -2.24 5.09 -6.73
C GLU A 219 -0.73 4.96 -6.43
N ALA A 220 -0.08 6.05 -6.03
CA ALA A 220 1.31 6.03 -5.60
C ALA A 220 1.55 5.09 -4.40
N PHE A 221 2.77 4.65 -4.23
CA PHE A 221 3.14 3.86 -3.07
C PHE A 221 3.31 4.75 -1.85
N CYS A 222 2.64 4.38 -0.76
CA CYS A 222 2.80 4.99 0.55
C CYS A 222 3.75 4.17 1.41
N MET A 223 4.78 4.78 1.96
CA MET A 223 5.65 4.18 2.95
C MET A 223 5.39 4.76 4.33
N GLY A 224 5.52 3.90 5.35
CA GLY A 224 5.20 4.17 6.75
C GLY A 224 4.00 3.37 7.22
N GLY A 225 3.85 3.26 8.52
CA GLY A 225 2.79 2.50 9.17
C GLY A 225 3.20 1.08 9.58
N SER A 226 2.31 0.41 10.27
CA SER A 226 2.55 -0.90 10.92
C SER A 226 2.89 -2.04 9.95
N SER A 227 2.50 -1.92 8.69
CA SER A 227 2.74 -2.93 7.64
C SER A 227 3.88 -2.57 6.67
N SER A 228 4.54 -1.44 6.89
CA SER A 228 5.64 -0.91 6.11
C SER A 228 6.81 -0.62 7.05
N VAL A 229 7.26 0.62 7.19
CA VAL A 229 8.30 1.02 8.13
C VAL A 229 7.64 1.47 9.43
N ARG A 230 7.76 0.65 10.49
CA ARG A 230 7.14 0.91 11.80
C ARG A 230 7.79 2.11 12.48
N GLY A 231 7.02 2.84 13.30
CA GLY A 231 7.44 4.09 13.94
C GLY A 231 7.03 5.35 13.18
N TRP A 232 6.57 5.21 11.95
CA TRP A 232 5.99 6.27 11.13
C TRP A 232 4.50 6.05 10.97
N SER A 233 3.71 7.12 10.81
CA SER A 233 2.30 7.00 10.42
C SER A 233 2.19 6.56 8.95
N SER A 234 1.00 6.15 8.53
CA SER A 234 0.76 5.76 7.14
C SER A 234 1.09 6.91 6.19
N CYS A 235 1.87 6.64 5.14
CA CYS A 235 2.35 7.59 4.13
C CYS A 235 3.27 8.72 4.65
N ASP A 236 3.62 8.78 5.94
CA ASP A 236 4.44 9.86 6.50
C ASP A 236 5.91 9.75 6.11
N LEU A 237 6.40 8.57 5.75
CA LEU A 237 7.80 8.40 5.35
C LEU A 237 8.03 8.84 3.91
N SER A 238 7.17 8.40 3.00
CA SER A 238 7.19 8.81 1.59
C SER A 238 5.91 8.43 0.85
N VAL A 239 5.59 9.21 -0.19
CA VAL A 239 4.65 8.87 -1.26
C VAL A 239 5.42 8.89 -2.57
N SER A 240 5.50 7.76 -3.28
CA SER A 240 6.49 7.61 -4.34
C SER A 240 6.01 6.71 -5.48
N LYS A 241 6.69 6.84 -6.62
CA LYS A 241 6.48 6.00 -7.81
C LYS A 241 7.15 4.63 -7.68
N SER A 242 8.25 4.57 -6.92
CA SER A 242 9.01 3.35 -6.65
C SER A 242 9.41 3.29 -5.20
N PHE A 243 9.55 2.09 -4.66
CA PHE A 243 10.01 1.89 -3.28
C PHE A 243 10.76 0.58 -3.10
N VAL A 244 11.57 0.55 -2.07
CA VAL A 244 12.13 -0.67 -1.48
C VAL A 244 11.97 -0.60 0.04
N GLU A 245 11.57 -1.71 0.65
CA GLU A 245 11.42 -1.87 2.09
C GLU A 245 12.09 -3.16 2.54
N GLY A 246 12.62 -3.15 3.75
CA GLY A 246 13.16 -4.34 4.38
C GLY A 246 12.86 -4.37 5.86
N THR A 247 12.55 -5.56 6.36
CA THR A 247 12.31 -5.84 7.77
C THR A 247 13.18 -7.01 8.20
N ALA A 248 13.86 -6.86 9.34
CA ALA A 248 14.46 -7.95 10.08
C ALA A 248 13.77 -8.07 11.44
N GLU A 249 13.26 -9.25 11.77
CA GLU A 249 12.50 -9.44 13.01
C GLU A 249 12.89 -10.75 13.68
N TYR A 250 13.33 -10.68 14.95
CA TYR A 250 13.57 -11.84 15.78
C TYR A 250 12.38 -12.07 16.71
N ARG A 251 11.72 -13.21 16.56
CA ARG A 251 10.56 -13.64 17.38
C ARG A 251 10.96 -14.72 18.36
N PHE A 252 10.46 -14.60 19.61
CA PHE A 252 10.77 -15.55 20.69
C PHE A 252 9.61 -15.65 21.69
N PRO A 253 9.38 -16.82 22.31
CA PRO A 253 8.39 -16.96 23.37
C PRO A 253 8.90 -16.35 24.66
N VAL A 254 8.06 -15.54 25.34
CA VAL A 254 8.34 -14.92 26.62
C VAL A 254 7.71 -15.71 27.77
N TRP A 255 6.42 -15.98 27.68
CA TRP A 255 5.67 -16.70 28.70
C TRP A 255 4.39 -17.28 28.14
N ARG A 256 4.19 -18.61 28.25
CA ARG A 256 3.00 -19.34 27.76
C ARG A 256 2.62 -18.92 26.32
N MET A 257 1.53 -18.15 26.19
CA MET A 257 1.01 -17.66 24.90
C MET A 257 1.56 -16.28 24.50
N ILE A 258 2.41 -15.68 25.34
CA ILE A 258 2.99 -14.36 25.05
C ILE A 258 4.32 -14.55 24.35
N SER A 259 4.45 -13.94 23.18
CA SER A 259 5.68 -13.86 22.41
C SER A 259 6.20 -12.42 22.35
N GLY A 260 7.50 -12.25 22.31
CA GLY A 260 8.18 -10.99 22.05
C GLY A 260 8.76 -10.96 20.66
N ALA A 261 8.97 -9.75 20.15
CA ALA A 261 9.67 -9.52 18.90
C ALA A 261 10.61 -8.32 19.04
N LEU A 262 11.82 -8.45 18.51
CA LEU A 262 12.75 -7.34 18.25
C LEU A 262 12.83 -7.15 16.76
N PHE A 263 12.73 -5.93 16.28
CA PHE A 263 12.71 -5.67 14.85
C PHE A 263 13.49 -4.42 14.46
N ALA A 264 13.91 -4.40 13.20
CA ALA A 264 14.48 -3.25 12.53
C ALA A 264 13.87 -3.17 11.13
N ASP A 265 13.41 -1.98 10.75
CA ASP A 265 12.80 -1.70 9.45
C ASP A 265 13.61 -0.63 8.73
N PHE A 266 13.67 -0.72 7.41
CA PHE A 266 14.18 0.33 6.56
C PHE A 266 13.27 0.51 5.34
N GLY A 267 13.25 1.71 4.77
CA GLY A 267 12.54 2.02 3.54
C GLY A 267 13.24 3.12 2.77
N SER A 268 13.11 3.07 1.45
CA SER A 268 13.59 4.11 0.53
C SER A 268 12.66 4.18 -0.67
N ASP A 269 12.36 5.40 -1.11
CA ASP A 269 11.59 5.70 -2.31
C ASP A 269 12.45 5.79 -3.58
N LEU A 270 13.74 5.52 -3.46
CA LEU A 270 14.72 5.58 -4.54
C LEU A 270 14.77 6.97 -5.24
N GLY A 271 14.39 8.05 -4.53
CA GLY A 271 14.31 9.41 -5.06
C GLY A 271 13.12 9.65 -6.01
N SER A 272 12.09 8.80 -5.99
CA SER A 272 10.97 8.88 -6.94
C SER A 272 9.74 9.63 -6.39
N GLN A 273 9.88 10.38 -5.32
CA GLN A 273 8.82 11.27 -4.80
C GLN A 273 8.45 12.36 -5.82
N ASP A 274 9.46 12.96 -6.45
CA ASP A 274 9.27 14.04 -7.44
C ASP A 274 8.57 13.56 -8.72
N ASP A 275 8.51 12.27 -8.95
CA ASP A 275 7.82 11.64 -10.09
C ASP A 275 6.31 11.47 -9.87
N VAL A 276 5.80 11.75 -8.66
CA VAL A 276 4.37 11.69 -8.36
C VAL A 276 3.73 13.03 -8.70
N PRO A 277 2.70 13.05 -9.57
CA PRO A 277 1.99 14.27 -9.92
C PRO A 277 1.43 14.97 -8.67
N GLY A 278 1.51 16.33 -8.64
CA GLY A 278 1.10 17.12 -7.49
C GLY A 278 2.12 17.14 -6.35
N LYS A 279 3.27 16.49 -6.52
CA LYS A 279 4.40 16.48 -5.55
C LYS A 279 3.96 16.22 -4.10
N PRO A 280 3.18 15.17 -3.82
CA PRO A 280 2.72 14.90 -2.46
C PRO A 280 3.89 14.68 -1.50
N GLY A 281 5.05 14.20 -1.98
CA GLY A 281 6.27 14.06 -1.19
C GLY A 281 6.82 15.38 -0.66
N LYS A 282 6.68 16.49 -1.41
CA LYS A 282 7.07 17.82 -0.94
C LYS A 282 6.12 18.40 0.08
N LEU A 283 4.85 18.02 0.02
CA LEU A 283 3.85 18.39 1.01
C LEU A 283 4.06 17.65 2.35
N LEU A 284 4.74 16.51 2.32
CA LEU A 284 5.01 15.64 3.47
C LEU A 284 6.42 15.82 4.06
N GLN A 285 7.33 16.56 3.41
CA GLN A 285 8.65 16.82 3.97
C GLN A 285 8.53 17.63 5.25
N LYS A 286 8.51 16.94 6.39
CA LYS A 286 8.85 17.53 7.67
C LYS A 286 10.34 17.90 7.60
N SER A 287 10.64 19.21 7.64
CA SER A 287 11.97 19.66 8.03
C SER A 287 12.28 19.04 9.39
N GLY A 288 13.21 18.08 9.43
CA GLY A 288 13.72 17.47 10.65
C GLY A 288 14.44 18.49 11.52
#